data_7814e6a7e7fc513830e8c98d50e4c7fe
#
_entry.id   7814e6a7e7fc513830e8c98d50e4c7fe
#
_cell.length_a   1.000
_cell.length_b   1.000
_cell.length_c   1.000
_cell.angle_alpha   90.00
_cell.angle_beta   90.00
_cell.angle_gamma   90.00
#
_symmetry.space_group_name_H-M   'P 1'
#
loop_
_entity.id
_entity.type
_entity.pdbx_description
1 polymer ?
#
loop_
_entity_poly.entity_id
_entity_poly.type
_entity_poly.pdbx_seq_one_letter_code
_entity_poly.pdbx_strand_id
1 'polypeptide(L)'
;MKILIYGAGVVGCTYGWQLSKAGCDVTVLVRKGQKEFVQKNGIHIICSDFREKVKKDTDIIFKPTVIDELSSNNDFEYIIVSTNKLQLSTILPSLSKSAGKANVVFFQNNWDVFTEILEFNL
;
A
#
# COMPACT_ATOMS: atom_id res chain seq x y z
N MET A 1 4.75 6.38 13.07
CA MET A 1 5.15 6.42 11.65
C MET A 1 3.91 6.35 10.78
N LYS A 2 3.78 7.25 9.86
CA LYS A 2 2.60 7.40 9.01
C LYS A 2 2.88 6.82 7.63
N ILE A 3 2.14 5.78 7.26
CA ILE A 3 2.43 4.97 6.06
C ILE A 3 1.17 4.88 5.19
N LEU A 4 1.36 5.11 3.90
CA LEU A 4 0.32 4.86 2.89
C LEU A 4 0.63 3.56 2.15
N ILE A 5 -0.35 2.69 2.04
CA ILE A 5 -0.34 1.54 1.13
C ILE A 5 -1.02 1.98 -0.16
N TYR A 6 -0.23 2.11 -1.21
CA TYR A 6 -0.74 2.49 -2.54
C TYR A 6 -1.11 1.24 -3.32
N GLY A 7 -2.39 0.90 -3.26
CA GLY A 7 -2.94 -0.30 -3.87
C GLY A 7 -3.41 -1.32 -2.84
N ALA A 8 -4.70 -1.64 -2.85
CA ALA A 8 -5.34 -2.55 -1.92
C ALA A 8 -5.28 -4.02 -2.36
N GLY A 9 -4.17 -4.43 -2.95
CA GLY A 9 -3.93 -5.83 -3.33
C GLY A 9 -3.49 -6.69 -2.15
N VAL A 10 -3.27 -7.98 -2.42
CA VAL A 10 -2.94 -8.97 -1.38
C VAL A 10 -1.66 -8.60 -0.64
N VAL A 11 -0.60 -8.26 -1.38
CA VAL A 11 0.71 -7.93 -0.78
C VAL A 11 0.61 -6.65 0.05
N GLY A 12 0.04 -5.60 -0.51
CA GLY A 12 -0.10 -4.32 0.18
C GLY A 12 -0.96 -4.41 1.43
N CYS A 13 -2.08 -5.09 1.37
CA CYS A 13 -2.96 -5.27 2.53
C CYS A 13 -2.30 -6.10 3.63
N THR A 14 -1.55 -7.14 3.27
CA THR A 14 -0.84 -7.98 4.23
C THR A 14 0.23 -7.17 4.98
N TYR A 15 1.05 -6.41 4.26
CA TYR A 15 2.04 -5.53 4.87
C TYR A 15 1.39 -4.41 5.69
N GLY A 16 0.34 -3.80 5.17
CA GLY A 16 -0.40 -2.75 5.89
C GLY A 16 -0.97 -3.25 7.20
N TRP A 17 -1.54 -4.44 7.20
CA TRP A 17 -2.05 -5.08 8.42
C TRP A 17 -0.92 -5.32 9.43
N GLN A 18 0.21 -5.89 9.00
CA GLN A 18 1.35 -6.15 9.90
C GLN A 18 1.95 -4.86 10.46
N LEU A 19 2.10 -3.84 9.63
CA LEU A 19 2.59 -2.53 10.07
C LEU A 19 1.64 -1.87 11.06
N SER A 20 0.35 -1.99 10.86
CA SER A 20 -0.66 -1.50 11.80
C SER A 20 -0.56 -2.22 13.15
N LYS A 21 -0.36 -3.52 13.15
CA LYS A 21 -0.12 -4.29 14.39
C LYS A 21 1.14 -3.86 15.12
N ALA A 22 2.14 -3.41 14.38
CA ALA A 22 3.39 -2.90 14.94
C ALA A 22 3.29 -1.46 15.47
N GLY A 23 2.12 -0.83 15.39
CA GLY A 23 1.88 0.50 15.91
C GLY A 23 2.00 1.63 14.90
N CYS A 24 2.17 1.33 13.61
CA CYS A 24 2.18 2.35 12.57
C CYS A 24 0.76 2.86 12.26
N ASP A 25 0.66 4.12 11.90
CA ASP A 25 -0.57 4.72 11.40
C ASP A 25 -0.69 4.43 9.90
N VAL A 26 -1.50 3.43 9.55
CA VAL A 26 -1.61 2.93 8.18
C VAL A 26 -2.89 3.45 7.52
N THR A 27 -2.71 4.04 6.34
CA THR A 27 -3.78 4.42 5.43
C THR A 27 -3.66 3.57 4.17
N VAL A 28 -4.78 3.14 3.61
CA VAL A 28 -4.83 2.37 2.37
C VAL A 28 -5.52 3.19 1.29
N LEU A 29 -4.87 3.32 0.14
CA LEU A 29 -5.47 3.94 -1.04
C LEU A 29 -6.18 2.86 -1.84
N VAL A 30 -7.48 3.02 -2.02
CA VAL A 30 -8.33 2.15 -2.82
C VAL A 30 -8.71 2.81 -4.13
N ARG A 31 -9.32 2.07 -5.04
CA ARG A 31 -9.83 2.62 -6.31
C ARG A 31 -10.90 3.67 -6.03
N LYS A 32 -10.92 4.70 -6.87
CA LYS A 32 -11.92 5.77 -6.79
C LYS A 32 -13.33 5.18 -6.83
N GLY A 33 -14.14 5.60 -5.87
CA GLY A 33 -15.51 5.11 -5.70
C GLY A 33 -15.64 3.91 -4.76
N GLN A 34 -14.54 3.29 -4.30
CA GLN A 34 -14.56 2.15 -3.40
C GLN A 34 -14.36 2.52 -1.93
N LYS A 35 -14.10 3.78 -1.64
CA LYS A 35 -13.77 4.26 -0.29
C LYS A 35 -14.84 3.90 0.74
N GLU A 36 -16.09 4.22 0.46
CA GLU A 36 -17.20 3.97 1.39
C GLU A 36 -17.41 2.49 1.67
N PHE A 37 -17.34 1.67 0.61
CA PHE A 37 -17.47 0.23 0.74
C PHE A 37 -16.37 -0.36 1.64
N VAL A 38 -15.12 0.01 1.41
CA VAL A 38 -13.98 -0.50 2.18
C VAL A 38 -13.99 0.03 3.61
N GLN A 39 -14.36 1.28 3.82
CA GLN A 39 -14.52 1.84 5.17
C GLN A 39 -15.57 1.08 5.98
N LYS A 40 -16.68 0.74 5.37
CA LYS A 40 -17.78 0.05 6.04
C LYS A 40 -17.45 -1.41 6.33
N ASN A 41 -16.91 -2.12 5.34
CA ASN A 41 -16.73 -3.57 5.41
C ASN A 41 -15.32 -3.99 5.88
N GLY A 42 -14.33 -3.10 5.77
CA GLY A 42 -12.94 -3.42 6.04
C GLY A 42 -12.33 -4.29 4.96
N ILE A 43 -11.13 -4.79 5.24
CA ILE A 43 -10.37 -5.67 4.36
C ILE A 43 -10.23 -7.02 5.05
N HIS A 44 -10.74 -8.06 4.40
CA HIS A 44 -10.67 -9.41 4.94
C HIS A 44 -9.26 -9.99 4.73
N ILE A 45 -8.59 -10.30 5.83
CA ILE A 45 -7.24 -10.88 5.83
C ILE A 45 -7.33 -12.34 6.26
N ILE A 46 -6.94 -13.23 5.35
CA ILE A 46 -6.76 -14.65 5.63
C ILE A 46 -5.27 -14.94 5.41
N CYS A 47 -4.58 -15.29 6.46
CA CYS A 47 -3.12 -15.45 6.43
C CYS A 47 -2.68 -16.70 7.17
N SER A 48 -1.82 -17.50 6.51
CA SER A 48 -1.08 -18.58 7.15
C SER A 48 0.34 -18.13 7.39
N ASP A 49 0.72 -17.96 8.65
CA ASP A 49 2.02 -17.45 9.04
C ASP A 49 2.96 -18.59 9.41
N PHE A 50 4.05 -18.73 8.65
CA PHE A 50 5.05 -19.79 8.81
C PHE A 50 6.38 -19.28 9.39
N ARG A 51 6.43 -18.05 9.90
CA ARG A 51 7.69 -17.46 10.41
C ARG A 51 8.19 -18.15 11.67
N GLU A 52 7.31 -18.79 12.42
CA GLU A 52 7.64 -19.56 13.61
C GLU A 52 7.50 -21.07 13.35
N LYS A 53 7.97 -21.90 14.30
CA LYS A 53 7.91 -23.36 14.18
C LYS A 53 6.49 -23.90 14.03
N VAL A 54 5.52 -23.23 14.62
CA VAL A 54 4.10 -23.60 14.53
C VAL A 54 3.42 -22.64 13.59
N LYS A 55 2.79 -23.16 12.55
CA LYS A 55 1.96 -22.39 11.62
C LYS A 55 0.84 -21.68 12.39
N LYS A 56 0.70 -20.39 12.16
CA LYS A 56 -0.37 -19.59 12.75
C LYS A 56 -1.32 -19.11 11.65
N ASP A 57 -2.57 -19.55 11.74
CA ASP A 57 -3.63 -19.09 10.84
C ASP A 57 -4.35 -17.88 11.43
N THR A 58 -4.59 -16.88 10.60
CA THR A 58 -5.33 -15.68 10.96
C THR A 58 -6.46 -15.45 9.96
N ASP A 59 -7.63 -15.14 10.49
CA ASP A 59 -8.81 -14.75 9.71
C ASP A 59 -9.45 -13.56 10.43
N ILE A 60 -9.21 -12.36 9.93
CA ILE A 60 -9.64 -11.10 10.56
C ILE A 60 -10.15 -10.09 9.55
N ILE A 61 -10.86 -9.09 10.05
CA ILE A 61 -11.21 -7.90 9.28
C ILE A 61 -10.28 -6.76 9.69
N PHE A 62 -9.46 -6.30 8.76
CA PHE A 62 -8.57 -5.17 8.93
C PHE A 62 -9.31 -3.88 8.55
N LYS A 63 -9.36 -2.91 9.46
CA LYS A 63 -10.04 -1.63 9.24
C LYS A 63 -9.06 -0.47 9.36
N PRO A 64 -8.24 -0.22 8.33
CA PRO A 64 -7.36 0.95 8.31
C PRO A 64 -8.13 2.22 7.97
N THR A 65 -7.47 3.36 8.06
CA THR A 65 -7.93 4.57 7.39
C THR A 65 -7.90 4.34 5.88
N VAL A 66 -8.95 4.74 5.18
CA VAL A 66 -9.09 4.50 3.74
C VAL A 66 -9.26 5.83 3.01
N ILE A 67 -8.50 5.98 1.93
CA ILE A 67 -8.65 7.09 0.99
C ILE A 67 -8.79 6.54 -0.44
N ASP A 68 -9.38 7.29 -1.33
CA ASP A 68 -9.47 6.94 -2.75
C ASP A 68 -8.82 8.00 -3.66
N GLU A 69 -8.21 9.00 -3.06
CA GLU A 69 -7.46 10.05 -3.75
C GLU A 69 -6.30 10.51 -2.88
N LEU A 70 -5.13 10.67 -3.47
CA LEU A 70 -3.93 11.13 -2.78
C LEU A 70 -3.66 12.59 -3.12
N SER A 71 -3.65 13.46 -2.10
CA SER A 71 -3.27 14.86 -2.23
C SER A 71 -1.75 15.01 -2.17
N SER A 72 -1.21 15.95 -2.94
CA SER A 72 0.20 16.34 -2.86
C SER A 72 0.58 16.96 -1.50
N ASN A 73 -0.42 17.48 -0.79
CA ASN A 73 -0.26 18.04 0.55
C ASN A 73 -0.53 16.97 1.63
N ASN A 74 0.09 15.79 1.47
CA ASN A 74 0.02 14.72 2.45
C ASN A 74 1.22 14.77 3.39
N ASP A 75 1.11 14.07 4.52
CA ASP A 75 2.14 13.98 5.55
C ASP A 75 2.64 12.54 5.77
N PHE A 76 2.49 11.68 4.78
CA PHE A 76 3.01 10.32 4.86
C PHE A 76 4.55 10.33 4.88
N GLU A 77 5.13 9.52 5.75
CA GLU A 77 6.57 9.31 5.79
C GLU A 77 7.01 8.30 4.74
N TYR A 78 6.17 7.29 4.50
CA TYR A 78 6.41 6.25 3.50
C TYR A 78 5.16 5.99 2.68
N ILE A 79 5.36 5.79 1.39
CA ILE A 79 4.34 5.30 0.47
C ILE A 79 4.85 3.97 -0.09
N ILE A 80 4.15 2.88 0.23
CA ILE A 80 4.48 1.55 -0.25
C ILE A 80 3.63 1.26 -1.48
N VAL A 81 4.28 1.12 -2.63
CA VAL A 81 3.63 0.84 -3.90
C VAL A 81 3.67 -0.67 -4.16
N SER A 82 2.53 -1.31 -4.01
CA SER A 82 2.38 -2.76 -4.13
C SER A 82 1.55 -3.20 -5.34
N THR A 83 1.30 -2.29 -6.27
CA THR A 83 0.67 -2.62 -7.55
C THR A 83 1.59 -3.51 -8.39
N ASN A 84 1.04 -4.28 -9.35
CA ASN A 84 1.88 -5.07 -10.23
C ASN A 84 2.65 -4.17 -11.22
N LYS A 85 3.66 -4.74 -11.88
CA LYS A 85 4.49 -3.99 -12.83
C LYS A 85 3.70 -3.41 -14.00
N LEU A 86 2.68 -4.12 -14.47
CA LEU A 86 1.84 -3.66 -15.59
C LEU A 86 1.04 -2.41 -15.24
N GLN A 87 0.65 -2.27 -13.99
CA GLN A 87 -0.09 -1.09 -13.50
C GLN A 87 0.85 0.08 -13.18
N LEU A 88 2.13 -0.19 -12.97
CA LEU A 88 3.11 0.81 -12.53
C LEU A 88 3.20 1.98 -13.52
N SER A 89 3.30 1.71 -14.80
CA SER A 89 3.36 2.76 -15.85
C SER A 89 2.16 3.70 -15.80
N THR A 90 0.99 3.18 -15.46
CA THR A 90 -0.25 3.95 -15.36
C THR A 90 -0.26 4.87 -14.14
N ILE A 91 0.29 4.41 -13.01
CA ILE A 91 0.22 5.16 -11.75
C ILE A 91 1.38 6.13 -11.54
N LEU A 92 2.55 5.89 -12.16
CA LEU A 92 3.75 6.72 -11.95
C LEU A 92 3.55 8.21 -12.19
N PRO A 93 2.89 8.67 -13.28
CA PRO A 93 2.67 10.10 -13.48
C PRO A 93 1.86 10.75 -12.35
N SER A 94 0.82 10.10 -11.89
CA SER A 94 -0.02 10.58 -10.79
C SER A 94 0.74 10.53 -9.47
N LEU A 95 1.43 9.43 -9.19
CA LEU A 95 2.20 9.23 -7.97
C LEU A 95 3.30 10.28 -7.84
N SER A 96 4.04 10.59 -8.92
CA SER A 96 5.11 11.59 -8.89
C SER A 96 4.60 12.98 -8.51
N LYS A 97 3.37 13.31 -8.88
CA LYS A 97 2.73 14.59 -8.53
C LYS A 97 2.18 14.59 -7.10
N SER A 98 1.83 13.42 -6.56
CA SER A 98 1.09 13.30 -5.31
C SER A 98 1.91 12.79 -4.14
N ALA A 99 3.12 12.26 -4.36
CA ALA A 99 3.94 11.67 -3.31
C ALA A 99 4.36 12.66 -2.22
N GLY A 100 4.43 13.97 -2.54
CA GLY A 100 4.87 14.97 -1.58
C GLY A 100 6.32 14.73 -1.16
N LYS A 101 6.55 14.70 0.15
CA LYS A 101 7.88 14.47 0.74
C LYS A 101 8.10 13.02 1.19
N ALA A 102 7.15 12.13 0.89
CA ALA A 102 7.24 10.74 1.33
C ALA A 102 8.38 9.99 0.66
N ASN A 103 8.94 9.03 1.39
CA ASN A 103 9.83 8.04 0.79
C ASN A 103 8.97 6.97 0.10
N VAL A 104 9.22 6.73 -1.17
CA VAL A 104 8.44 5.78 -1.96
C VAL A 104 9.18 4.44 -2.03
N VAL A 105 8.50 3.37 -1.64
CA VAL A 105 9.04 2.01 -1.63
C VAL A 105 8.27 1.17 -2.65
N PHE A 106 8.99 0.58 -3.59
CA PHE A 106 8.40 -0.21 -4.67
C PHE A 106 8.56 -1.71 -4.40
N PHE A 107 7.46 -2.44 -4.42
CA PHE A 107 7.41 -3.89 -4.16
C PHE A 107 7.21 -4.72 -5.44
N GLN A 108 7.56 -4.19 -6.59
CA GLN A 108 7.43 -4.91 -7.86
C GLN A 108 8.60 -5.85 -8.10
N ASN A 109 8.33 -6.94 -8.80
CA ASN A 109 9.35 -7.82 -9.36
C ASN A 109 9.86 -7.19 -10.67
N ASN A 110 11.03 -6.56 -10.64
CA ASN A 110 11.62 -5.92 -11.80
C ASN A 110 12.91 -6.65 -12.21
N TRP A 111 12.98 -7.07 -13.48
CA TRP A 111 14.19 -7.60 -14.08
C TRP A 111 15.14 -6.50 -14.54
N ASP A 112 14.57 -5.41 -15.03
CA ASP A 112 15.32 -4.25 -15.52
C ASP A 112 15.64 -3.29 -14.38
N VAL A 113 16.56 -2.39 -14.65
CA VAL A 113 17.00 -1.37 -13.70
C VAL A 113 15.94 -0.27 -13.62
N PHE A 114 15.01 -0.32 -12.81
CA PHE A 114 14.05 0.73 -12.42
C PHE A 114 14.05 2.03 -13.26
N THR A 115 14.39 1.93 -14.54
CA THR A 115 14.56 3.09 -15.45
C THR A 115 13.31 3.95 -15.50
N GLU A 116 12.16 3.30 -15.60
CA GLU A 116 10.87 3.97 -15.64
C GLU A 116 10.59 4.77 -14.36
N ILE A 117 10.93 4.19 -13.21
CA ILE A 117 10.75 4.85 -11.91
C ILE A 117 11.68 6.07 -11.79
N LEU A 118 12.93 5.93 -12.22
CA LEU A 118 13.92 7.00 -12.14
C LEU A 118 13.55 8.21 -12.98
N GLU A 119 12.83 8.02 -14.07
CA GLU A 119 12.35 9.12 -14.93
C GLU A 119 11.41 10.07 -14.18
N PHE A 120 10.75 9.61 -13.12
CA PHE A 120 9.82 10.40 -12.33
C PHE A 120 10.43 10.97 -11.04
N ASN A 121 11.72 10.79 -10.80
CA ASN A 121 12.43 11.28 -9.60
C ASN A 121 11.79 10.82 -8.27
N LEU A 122 11.35 9.59 -8.24
CA LEU A 122 10.75 8.97 -7.04
C LEU A 122 11.73 8.16 -6.20
#